data_c5a85cab96fa66048709cdaa88c616d7
#
_entry.id   c5a85cab96fa66048709cdaa88c616d7
#
_cell.length_a   1.000
_cell.length_b   1.000
_cell.length_c   1.000
_cell.angle_alpha   90.00
_cell.angle_beta   90.00
_cell.angle_gamma   90.00
#
_symmetry.space_group_name_H-M   'P 1'
#
loop_
_entity.id
_entity.type
_entity.pdbx_description
1 polymer ?
#
loop_
_entity_poly.entity_id
_entity_poly.type
_entity_poly.pdbx_seq_one_letter_code
_entity_poly.pdbx_strand_id
1 'polypeptide(L)'
;MSKKDKLLFFLKRVAFLLFLPSLILNLFLGYKIQSQKKANLVKVIGVIDGDTVVLENKTRLRLRQIDAPELEFCGGQEAKNLLVSLVEKKSISIEEQIPDQTGRAMAFIYVDNLFVNQKMLESGWVRYHSDQTSKTALLKKTADNAKTNKLGIFSQLCFQMQNTENPNCIIKGNLENKRTSGRRLYYLPNCAQYKFVQIEKDLGEQWFCSEKEASSAGYIKAATCK
;
A
#
# COMPACT_ATOMS: atom_id res chain seq x y z
N MET A 1 22.94 -36.68 -56.60
CA MET A 1 22.76 -35.60 -55.62
C MET A 1 23.64 -34.41 -56.11
N SER A 2 23.02 -33.31 -56.45
CA SER A 2 23.70 -32.10 -56.98
C SER A 2 24.63 -31.51 -55.91
N LYS A 3 25.68 -30.74 -56.34
CA LYS A 3 26.53 -30.01 -55.39
C LYS A 3 25.72 -29.06 -54.49
N LYS A 4 24.62 -28.51 -54.99
CA LYS A 4 23.67 -27.68 -54.22
C LYS A 4 22.98 -28.49 -53.10
N ASP A 5 22.60 -29.74 -53.38
CA ASP A 5 21.90 -30.57 -52.37
C ASP A 5 22.83 -30.96 -51.24
N LYS A 6 24.11 -31.23 -51.52
CA LYS A 6 25.15 -31.53 -50.54
C LYS A 6 25.42 -30.32 -49.62
N LEU A 7 25.48 -29.12 -50.21
CA LEU A 7 25.71 -27.87 -49.45
C LEU A 7 24.49 -27.58 -48.55
N LEU A 8 23.27 -27.71 -49.07
CA LEU A 8 22.05 -27.49 -48.33
C LEU A 8 21.89 -28.49 -47.14
N PHE A 9 22.24 -29.73 -47.36
CA PHE A 9 22.25 -30.77 -46.32
C PHE A 9 23.30 -30.49 -45.24
N PHE A 10 24.47 -30.01 -45.62
CA PHE A 10 25.54 -29.61 -44.66
C PHE A 10 25.10 -28.39 -43.86
N LEU A 11 24.53 -27.36 -44.47
CA LEU A 11 24.02 -26.17 -43.77
C LEU A 11 22.92 -26.50 -42.78
N LYS A 12 21.98 -27.40 -43.15
CA LYS A 12 20.93 -27.87 -42.25
C LYS A 12 21.49 -28.61 -41.02
N ARG A 13 22.52 -29.44 -41.21
CA ARG A 13 23.20 -30.13 -40.09
C ARG A 13 23.92 -29.15 -39.16
N VAL A 14 24.63 -28.18 -39.70
CA VAL A 14 25.31 -27.16 -38.91
C VAL A 14 24.32 -26.30 -38.14
N ALA A 15 23.26 -25.88 -38.80
CA ALA A 15 22.17 -25.13 -38.14
C ALA A 15 21.53 -25.94 -36.99
N PHE A 16 21.27 -27.22 -37.22
CA PHE A 16 20.71 -28.10 -36.17
C PHE A 16 21.67 -28.29 -34.99
N LEU A 17 22.97 -28.47 -35.26
CA LEU A 17 24.01 -28.61 -34.22
C LEU A 17 24.23 -27.33 -33.39
N LEU A 18 23.93 -26.15 -33.94
CA LEU A 18 24.02 -24.89 -33.20
C LEU A 18 22.69 -24.54 -32.48
N PHE A 19 21.55 -24.86 -33.10
CA PHE A 19 20.21 -24.54 -32.51
C PHE A 19 19.87 -25.43 -31.29
N LEU A 20 20.21 -26.70 -31.35
CA LEU A 20 19.82 -27.64 -30.27
C LEU A 20 20.50 -27.30 -28.92
N PRO A 21 21.83 -27.02 -28.85
CA PRO A 21 22.47 -26.60 -27.58
C PRO A 21 21.89 -25.27 -27.07
N SER A 22 21.62 -24.31 -27.96
CA SER A 22 21.02 -23.03 -27.58
C SER A 22 19.60 -23.19 -26.98
N LEU A 23 18.79 -24.07 -27.57
CA LEU A 23 17.45 -24.39 -27.05
C LEU A 23 17.53 -25.05 -25.66
N ILE A 24 18.40 -26.04 -25.52
CA ILE A 24 18.60 -26.74 -24.22
C ILE A 24 19.10 -25.75 -23.16
N LEU A 25 20.06 -24.87 -23.50
CA LEU A 25 20.57 -23.87 -22.57
C LEU A 25 19.49 -22.90 -22.13
N ASN A 26 18.64 -22.42 -23.05
CA ASN A 26 17.53 -21.53 -22.73
C ASN A 26 16.48 -22.21 -21.85
N LEU A 27 16.16 -23.49 -22.12
CA LEU A 27 15.24 -24.27 -21.27
C LEU A 27 15.83 -24.50 -19.88
N PHE A 28 17.12 -24.82 -19.80
CA PHE A 28 17.82 -25.00 -18.52
C PHE A 28 17.91 -23.69 -17.71
N LEU A 29 18.24 -22.57 -18.34
CA LEU A 29 18.24 -21.26 -17.70
C LEU A 29 16.83 -20.85 -17.23
N GLY A 30 15.80 -21.07 -18.06
CA GLY A 30 14.41 -20.85 -17.69
C GLY A 30 14.00 -21.70 -16.48
N TYR A 31 14.35 -22.99 -16.48
CA TYR A 31 14.09 -23.89 -15.34
C TYR A 31 14.82 -23.43 -14.06
N LYS A 32 16.09 -23.03 -14.14
CA LYS A 32 16.85 -22.49 -12.98
C LYS A 32 16.21 -21.21 -12.44
N ILE A 33 15.84 -20.27 -13.30
CA ILE A 33 15.20 -19.01 -12.88
C ILE A 33 13.86 -19.31 -12.18
N GLN A 34 13.07 -20.21 -12.72
CA GLN A 34 11.78 -20.63 -12.15
C GLN A 34 11.96 -21.34 -10.79
N SER A 35 12.98 -22.20 -10.69
CA SER A 35 13.31 -22.90 -9.44
C SER A 35 13.79 -21.94 -8.35
N GLN A 36 14.62 -20.95 -8.69
CA GLN A 36 15.06 -19.92 -7.73
C GLN A 36 13.91 -19.04 -7.24
N LYS A 37 12.95 -18.69 -8.12
CA LYS A 37 11.73 -17.96 -7.70
C LYS A 37 10.90 -18.75 -6.69
N LYS A 38 10.78 -20.06 -6.84
CA LYS A 38 10.08 -20.94 -5.88
C LYS A 38 10.81 -21.08 -4.54
N ALA A 39 12.13 -21.07 -4.54
CA ALA A 39 12.95 -21.26 -3.33
C ALA A 39 12.87 -20.08 -2.34
N ASN A 40 12.43 -18.91 -2.78
CA ASN A 40 12.35 -17.68 -1.98
C ASN A 40 10.92 -17.29 -1.55
N LEU A 41 9.96 -18.23 -1.66
CA LEU A 41 8.59 -17.99 -1.23
C LEU A 41 8.46 -18.21 0.27
N VAL A 42 7.81 -17.27 0.96
CA VAL A 42 7.54 -17.31 2.40
C VAL A 42 6.02 -17.30 2.60
N LYS A 43 5.52 -18.18 3.47
CA LYS A 43 4.09 -18.29 3.75
C LYS A 43 3.64 -17.19 4.70
N VAL A 44 2.52 -16.54 4.39
CA VAL A 44 1.81 -15.64 5.29
C VAL A 44 0.84 -16.46 6.14
N ILE A 45 0.95 -16.34 7.47
CA ILE A 45 0.10 -17.06 8.44
C ILE A 45 -0.93 -16.16 9.11
N GLY A 46 -0.83 -14.83 8.93
CA GLY A 46 -1.80 -13.87 9.48
C GLY A 46 -1.56 -12.46 8.98
N VAL A 47 -2.52 -11.59 9.24
CA VAL A 47 -2.51 -10.15 8.92
C VAL A 47 -2.88 -9.38 10.19
N ILE A 48 -2.04 -8.43 10.60
CA ILE A 48 -2.25 -7.64 11.82
C ILE A 48 -3.23 -6.50 11.54
N ASP A 49 -2.92 -5.69 10.53
CA ASP A 49 -3.63 -4.49 10.10
C ASP A 49 -3.57 -4.34 8.57
N GLY A 50 -3.86 -3.15 8.04
CA GLY A 50 -3.90 -2.92 6.59
C GLY A 50 -2.54 -2.86 5.88
N ASP A 51 -1.41 -2.93 6.61
CA ASP A 51 -0.08 -2.87 6.01
C ASP A 51 0.95 -3.80 6.64
N THR A 52 0.56 -4.67 7.57
CA THR A 52 1.47 -5.55 8.30
C THR A 52 0.99 -7.00 8.30
N VAL A 53 1.85 -7.90 7.81
CA VAL A 53 1.61 -9.35 7.76
C VAL A 53 2.50 -10.10 8.74
N VAL A 54 2.10 -11.33 9.10
CA VAL A 54 2.88 -12.26 9.91
C VAL A 54 3.30 -13.43 9.02
N LEU A 55 4.60 -13.68 8.97
CA LEU A 55 5.22 -14.77 8.20
C LEU A 55 5.25 -16.08 9.02
N GLU A 56 5.46 -17.22 8.35
CA GLU A 56 5.50 -18.55 8.99
C GLU A 56 6.59 -18.69 10.08
N ASN A 57 7.70 -17.93 9.99
CA ASN A 57 8.73 -17.82 11.01
C ASN A 57 8.33 -16.89 12.18
N LYS A 58 7.05 -16.44 12.24
CA LYS A 58 6.48 -15.51 13.22
C LYS A 58 7.05 -14.09 13.17
N THR A 59 7.85 -13.75 12.17
CA THR A 59 8.29 -12.35 11.98
C THR A 59 7.16 -11.50 11.39
N ARG A 60 7.14 -10.22 11.77
CA ARG A 60 6.23 -9.22 11.21
C ARG A 60 6.93 -8.54 10.04
N LEU A 61 6.22 -8.41 8.94
CA LEU A 61 6.68 -7.71 7.74
C LEU A 61 5.70 -6.60 7.41
N ARG A 62 6.18 -5.35 7.42
CA ARG A 62 5.39 -4.19 6.99
C ARG A 62 5.52 -3.99 5.48
N LEU A 63 4.45 -3.63 4.83
CA LEU A 63 4.45 -3.29 3.42
C LEU A 63 5.10 -1.91 3.22
N ARG A 64 6.15 -1.86 2.41
CA ARG A 64 6.92 -0.64 2.15
C ARG A 64 6.13 0.36 1.29
N GLN A 65 6.32 1.65 1.53
CA GLN A 65 5.70 2.79 0.81
C GLN A 65 4.16 2.86 0.91
N ILE A 66 3.57 2.16 1.85
CA ILE A 66 2.14 2.33 2.18
C ILE A 66 1.97 2.52 3.68
N ASP A 67 0.86 3.15 4.05
CA ASP A 67 0.48 3.43 5.42
C ASP A 67 -1.04 3.26 5.57
N ALA A 68 -1.45 2.27 6.34
CA ALA A 68 -2.86 1.98 6.56
C ALA A 68 -3.38 2.76 7.78
N PRO A 69 -4.67 3.12 7.80
CA PRO A 69 -5.31 3.63 9.00
C PRO A 69 -5.25 2.58 10.14
N GLU A 70 -5.20 3.05 11.38
CA GLU A 70 -5.38 2.18 12.54
C GLU A 70 -6.76 1.50 12.49
N LEU A 71 -6.89 0.32 13.09
CA LEU A 71 -8.10 -0.52 12.95
C LEU A 71 -9.39 0.16 13.44
N GLU A 72 -9.28 1.05 14.43
CA GLU A 72 -10.38 1.84 14.97
C GLU A 72 -10.74 3.06 14.12
N PHE A 73 -9.93 3.42 13.14
CA PHE A 73 -10.17 4.57 12.28
C PHE A 73 -10.86 4.18 10.98
N CYS A 74 -11.43 5.17 10.32
CA CYS A 74 -12.13 4.98 9.05
C CYS A 74 -11.20 4.35 8.00
N GLY A 75 -11.60 3.22 7.44
CA GLY A 75 -10.83 2.50 6.42
C GLY A 75 -9.84 1.47 6.96
N GLY A 76 -9.57 1.44 8.29
CA GLY A 76 -8.59 0.50 8.86
C GLY A 76 -9.01 -0.96 8.74
N GLN A 77 -10.28 -1.26 9.02
CA GLN A 77 -10.81 -2.61 8.88
C GLN A 77 -10.93 -3.03 7.41
N GLU A 78 -11.31 -2.12 6.52
CA GLU A 78 -11.39 -2.35 5.08
C GLU A 78 -10.00 -2.63 4.48
N ALA A 79 -8.98 -1.85 4.89
CA ALA A 79 -7.59 -2.08 4.49
C ALA A 79 -7.10 -3.46 4.94
N LYS A 80 -7.36 -3.83 6.21
CA LYS A 80 -7.02 -5.16 6.73
C LYS A 80 -7.74 -6.27 5.97
N ASN A 81 -9.03 -6.17 5.76
CA ASN A 81 -9.83 -7.18 5.06
C ASN A 81 -9.33 -7.37 3.62
N LEU A 82 -8.99 -6.28 2.93
CA LEU A 82 -8.39 -6.35 1.61
C LEU A 82 -7.05 -7.09 1.66
N LEU A 83 -6.14 -6.71 2.56
CA LEU A 83 -4.84 -7.37 2.68
C LEU A 83 -4.99 -8.87 3.01
N VAL A 84 -5.90 -9.24 3.92
CA VAL A 84 -6.25 -10.65 4.21
C VAL A 84 -6.63 -11.38 2.92
N SER A 85 -7.52 -10.83 2.11
CA SER A 85 -7.99 -11.47 0.86
C SER A 85 -6.86 -11.68 -0.15
N LEU A 86 -5.88 -10.78 -0.15
CA LEU A 86 -4.75 -10.82 -1.07
C LEU A 86 -3.70 -11.85 -0.67
N VAL A 87 -3.38 -11.97 0.63
CA VAL A 87 -2.16 -12.67 1.07
C VAL A 87 -2.36 -13.77 2.11
N GLU A 88 -3.47 -13.83 2.85
CA GLU A 88 -3.60 -14.78 3.95
C GLU A 88 -3.52 -16.22 3.48
N LYS A 89 -2.73 -17.03 4.19
CA LYS A 89 -2.43 -18.45 3.86
C LYS A 89 -1.76 -18.69 2.51
N LYS A 90 -1.35 -17.62 1.80
CA LYS A 90 -0.62 -17.70 0.53
C LYS A 90 0.89 -17.62 0.76
N SER A 91 1.64 -18.06 -0.23
CA SER A 91 3.09 -17.85 -0.31
C SER A 91 3.37 -16.57 -1.08
N ILE A 92 4.23 -15.73 -0.51
CA ILE A 92 4.65 -14.44 -1.10
C ILE A 92 6.11 -14.47 -1.46
N SER A 93 6.50 -13.74 -2.48
CA SER A 93 7.89 -13.31 -2.69
C SER A 93 8.10 -11.92 -2.10
N ILE A 94 9.31 -11.67 -1.59
CA ILE A 94 9.70 -10.45 -0.90
C ILE A 94 10.80 -9.78 -1.70
N GLU A 95 10.64 -8.49 -2.01
CA GLU A 95 11.61 -7.68 -2.72
C GLU A 95 11.97 -6.40 -1.95
N GLU A 96 13.18 -5.90 -2.15
CA GLU A 96 13.70 -4.64 -1.58
C GLU A 96 13.46 -4.52 -0.06
N GLN A 97 13.72 -5.60 0.69
CA GLN A 97 13.55 -5.61 2.13
C GLN A 97 14.60 -4.74 2.81
N ILE A 98 14.14 -3.86 3.71
CA ILE A 98 14.98 -3.02 4.58
C ILE A 98 14.39 -2.99 5.99
N PRO A 99 15.17 -2.67 7.04
CA PRO A 99 14.61 -2.35 8.34
C PRO A 99 14.01 -0.93 8.36
N ASP A 100 12.94 -0.73 9.14
CA ASP A 100 12.46 0.60 9.50
C ASP A 100 13.30 1.21 10.64
N GLN A 101 12.93 2.41 11.10
CA GLN A 101 13.63 3.10 12.21
C GLN A 101 13.60 2.32 13.53
N THR A 102 12.67 1.39 13.71
CA THR A 102 12.53 0.54 14.89
C THR A 102 13.12 -0.86 14.69
N GLY A 103 13.71 -1.14 13.53
CA GLY A 103 14.29 -2.43 13.16
C GLY A 103 13.26 -3.43 12.60
N ARG A 104 11.98 -3.04 12.37
CA ARG A 104 11.01 -3.93 11.70
C ARG A 104 11.36 -4.05 10.23
N ALA A 105 11.21 -5.26 9.69
CA ALA A 105 11.34 -5.47 8.26
C ALA A 105 10.22 -4.77 7.49
N MET A 106 10.59 -3.99 6.47
CA MET A 106 9.69 -3.43 5.47
C MET A 106 10.07 -3.94 4.10
N ALA A 107 9.09 -4.28 3.25
CA ALA A 107 9.38 -4.79 1.91
C ALA A 107 8.23 -4.56 0.92
N PHE A 108 8.54 -4.80 -0.34
CA PHE A 108 7.54 -5.06 -1.38
C PHE A 108 7.22 -6.54 -1.40
N ILE A 109 5.94 -6.88 -1.50
CA ILE A 109 5.49 -8.26 -1.52
C ILE A 109 4.66 -8.56 -2.76
N TYR A 110 4.80 -9.80 -3.24
CA TYR A 110 4.06 -10.29 -4.40
C TYR A 110 3.42 -11.63 -4.07
N VAL A 111 2.20 -11.83 -4.53
CA VAL A 111 1.55 -13.14 -4.64
C VAL A 111 1.56 -13.52 -6.11
N ASP A 112 2.34 -14.52 -6.47
CA ASP A 112 2.65 -14.83 -7.88
C ASP A 112 3.20 -13.61 -8.62
N ASN A 113 2.42 -13.02 -9.54
CA ASN A 113 2.78 -11.81 -10.27
C ASN A 113 2.03 -10.55 -9.78
N LEU A 114 1.18 -10.69 -8.76
CA LEU A 114 0.40 -9.59 -8.20
C LEU A 114 1.26 -8.77 -7.23
N PHE A 115 1.53 -7.51 -7.55
CA PHE A 115 2.19 -6.56 -6.66
C PHE A 115 1.21 -6.06 -5.61
N VAL A 116 1.28 -6.61 -4.40
CA VAL A 116 0.32 -6.36 -3.31
C VAL A 116 0.32 -4.91 -2.85
N ASN A 117 1.50 -4.30 -2.66
CA ASN A 117 1.61 -2.89 -2.24
C ASN A 117 0.89 -1.95 -3.23
N GLN A 118 1.03 -2.17 -4.54
CA GLN A 118 0.32 -1.40 -5.55
C GLN A 118 -1.19 -1.64 -5.45
N LYS A 119 -1.62 -2.89 -5.28
CA LYS A 119 -3.04 -3.24 -5.18
C LYS A 119 -3.73 -2.59 -3.98
N MET A 120 -3.02 -2.50 -2.86
CA MET A 120 -3.48 -1.77 -1.68
C MET A 120 -3.69 -0.28 -1.98
N LEU A 121 -2.74 0.38 -2.67
CA LEU A 121 -2.87 1.79 -3.07
C LEU A 121 -3.98 2.02 -4.11
N GLU A 122 -4.16 1.09 -5.06
CA GLU A 122 -5.24 1.15 -6.06
C GLU A 122 -6.63 1.18 -5.42
N SER A 123 -6.81 0.47 -4.31
CA SER A 123 -8.08 0.44 -3.59
C SER A 123 -8.43 1.77 -2.91
N GLY A 124 -7.42 2.61 -2.64
CA GLY A 124 -7.55 3.83 -1.86
C GLY A 124 -7.72 3.62 -0.36
N TRP A 125 -7.62 2.39 0.19
CA TRP A 125 -7.74 2.13 1.63
C TRP A 125 -6.45 2.39 2.42
N VAL A 126 -5.34 2.71 1.73
CA VAL A 126 -4.06 3.06 2.35
C VAL A 126 -3.50 4.34 1.74
N ARG A 127 -2.67 5.05 2.50
CA ARG A 127 -1.92 6.22 2.04
C ARG A 127 -0.58 5.81 1.45
N TYR A 128 -0.08 6.59 0.51
CA TYR A 128 1.29 6.48 0.04
C TYR A 128 2.25 7.11 1.05
N HIS A 129 3.24 6.34 1.46
CA HIS A 129 4.38 6.83 2.26
C HIS A 129 5.61 6.99 1.37
N SER A 130 6.22 8.20 1.37
CA SER A 130 7.36 8.49 0.49
C SER A 130 8.64 7.82 0.98
N ASP A 131 9.28 7.09 0.06
CA ASP A 131 10.60 6.48 0.20
C ASP A 131 11.23 6.41 -1.19
N GLN A 132 12.57 6.41 -1.30
CA GLN A 132 13.24 6.28 -2.59
C GLN A 132 13.51 4.82 -2.93
N THR A 133 12.80 4.32 -3.95
CA THR A 133 12.89 2.93 -4.42
C THR A 133 12.72 2.87 -5.93
N SER A 134 12.94 1.69 -6.51
CA SER A 134 12.66 1.44 -7.92
C SER A 134 11.16 1.58 -8.27
N LYS A 135 10.25 1.50 -7.28
CA LYS A 135 8.80 1.51 -7.44
C LYS A 135 8.16 2.87 -7.12
N THR A 136 8.93 3.86 -6.65
CA THR A 136 8.43 5.17 -6.19
C THR A 136 7.50 5.85 -7.19
N ALA A 137 7.90 5.97 -8.45
CA ALA A 137 7.10 6.65 -9.47
C ALA A 137 5.76 5.93 -9.73
N LEU A 138 5.79 4.59 -9.77
CA LEU A 138 4.60 3.76 -9.96
C LEU A 138 3.63 3.91 -8.80
N LEU A 139 4.10 3.70 -7.56
CA LEU A 139 3.26 3.72 -6.36
C LEU A 139 2.68 5.10 -6.09
N LYS A 140 3.47 6.16 -6.28
CA LYS A 140 2.98 7.54 -6.15
C LYS A 140 1.86 7.82 -7.16
N LYS A 141 2.05 7.49 -8.44
CA LYS A 141 1.01 7.66 -9.47
C LYS A 141 -0.25 6.88 -9.13
N THR A 142 -0.10 5.65 -8.62
CA THR A 142 -1.24 4.81 -8.20
C THR A 142 -2.04 5.47 -7.08
N ALA A 143 -1.36 5.98 -6.05
CA ALA A 143 -1.98 6.69 -4.94
C ALA A 143 -2.66 7.99 -5.38
N ASP A 144 -2.02 8.77 -6.26
CA ASP A 144 -2.58 10.01 -6.81
C ASP A 144 -3.88 9.71 -7.60
N ASN A 145 -3.91 8.60 -8.34
CA ASN A 145 -5.11 8.16 -9.05
C ASN A 145 -6.24 7.78 -8.07
N ALA A 146 -5.94 7.01 -7.02
CA ALA A 146 -6.93 6.65 -6.00
C ALA A 146 -7.52 7.90 -5.32
N LYS A 147 -6.68 8.87 -4.99
CA LYS A 147 -7.10 10.15 -4.40
C LYS A 147 -7.96 10.97 -5.36
N THR A 148 -7.56 11.09 -6.63
CA THR A 148 -8.31 11.83 -7.67
C THR A 148 -9.69 11.23 -7.89
N ASN A 149 -9.79 9.89 -7.88
CA ASN A 149 -11.05 9.17 -8.03
C ASN A 149 -11.83 9.02 -6.72
N LYS A 150 -11.36 9.62 -5.62
CA LYS A 150 -12.00 9.60 -4.29
C LYS A 150 -12.32 8.19 -3.80
N LEU A 151 -11.38 7.26 -3.97
CA LEU A 151 -11.52 5.86 -3.56
C LEU A 151 -11.18 5.70 -2.07
N GLY A 152 -11.78 4.71 -1.43
CA GLY A 152 -11.46 4.29 -0.07
C GLY A 152 -11.48 5.45 0.94
N ILE A 153 -10.35 5.68 1.63
CA ILE A 153 -10.21 6.76 2.63
C ILE A 153 -10.34 8.17 2.05
N PHE A 154 -10.22 8.34 0.74
CA PHE A 154 -10.39 9.63 0.06
C PHE A 154 -11.85 9.90 -0.34
N SER A 155 -12.75 8.96 -0.10
CA SER A 155 -14.19 9.12 -0.34
C SER A 155 -14.85 9.96 0.78
N GLN A 156 -16.10 10.36 0.57
CA GLN A 156 -16.87 11.09 1.60
C GLN A 156 -17.10 10.27 2.89
N LEU A 157 -16.88 8.97 2.88
CA LEU A 157 -16.93 8.14 4.08
C LEU A 157 -15.88 8.58 5.12
N CYS A 158 -14.64 8.77 4.70
CA CYS A 158 -13.53 9.10 5.59
C CYS A 158 -13.03 10.54 5.45
N PHE A 159 -13.28 11.21 4.31
CA PHE A 159 -12.77 12.53 3.97
C PHE A 159 -13.92 13.53 3.85
N GLN A 160 -14.16 14.31 4.91
CA GLN A 160 -15.40 15.08 5.07
C GLN A 160 -15.16 16.58 5.21
N MET A 161 -15.89 17.37 4.42
CA MET A 161 -16.04 18.83 4.60
C MET A 161 -17.22 19.19 5.49
N GLN A 162 -18.25 18.34 5.49
CA GLN A 162 -19.49 18.46 6.27
C GLN A 162 -19.79 17.12 6.91
N ASN A 163 -20.35 17.16 8.12
CA ASN A 163 -20.80 15.97 8.82
C ASN A 163 -22.15 15.51 8.28
N THR A 164 -22.13 14.52 7.40
CA THR A 164 -23.37 13.96 6.82
C THR A 164 -24.04 12.94 7.71
N GLU A 165 -23.30 12.34 8.66
CA GLU A 165 -23.79 11.33 9.60
C GLU A 165 -24.58 11.98 10.74
N ASN A 166 -24.07 13.11 11.25
CA ASN A 166 -24.75 13.91 12.28
C ASN A 166 -24.59 15.41 11.99
N PRO A 167 -25.50 16.03 11.21
CA PRO A 167 -25.41 17.44 10.81
C PRO A 167 -25.38 18.44 11.96
N ASN A 168 -25.83 18.05 13.17
CA ASN A 168 -25.77 18.90 14.36
C ASN A 168 -24.40 18.99 15.00
N CYS A 169 -23.51 18.05 14.73
CA CYS A 169 -22.14 18.03 15.23
C CYS A 169 -21.22 18.73 14.22
N ILE A 170 -21.09 20.03 14.40
CA ILE A 170 -20.45 20.94 13.43
C ILE A 170 -19.04 21.40 13.83
N ILE A 171 -18.54 20.98 14.99
CA ILE A 171 -17.19 21.34 15.45
C ILE A 171 -16.20 20.38 14.82
N LYS A 172 -15.20 20.93 14.12
CA LYS A 172 -14.17 20.16 13.41
C LYS A 172 -12.97 19.91 14.30
N GLY A 173 -12.68 18.65 14.63
CA GLY A 173 -11.45 18.24 15.30
C GLY A 173 -10.38 17.76 14.32
N ASN A 174 -9.27 18.46 14.25
CA ASN A 174 -8.23 18.26 13.25
C ASN A 174 -6.84 18.12 13.90
N LEU A 175 -5.93 17.41 13.22
CA LEU A 175 -4.52 17.28 13.61
C LEU A 175 -3.68 18.34 12.91
N GLU A 176 -3.05 19.23 13.67
CA GLU A 176 -2.26 20.35 13.12
C GLU A 176 -1.09 19.86 12.28
N ASN A 177 -0.49 18.75 12.65
CA ASN A 177 0.61 18.15 11.90
C ASN A 177 0.38 16.63 11.75
N LYS A 178 -0.17 16.22 10.60
CA LYS A 178 -0.62 14.85 10.33
C LYS A 178 0.50 13.80 10.27
N ARG A 179 1.76 14.23 10.19
CA ARG A 179 2.92 13.32 10.09
C ARG A 179 3.67 13.12 11.40
N THR A 180 3.44 13.96 12.36
CA THR A 180 4.01 13.89 13.70
C THR A 180 2.86 13.91 14.70
N SER A 181 3.10 13.55 15.96
CA SER A 181 2.11 13.65 17.04
C SER A 181 1.69 15.12 17.29
N GLY A 182 1.12 15.73 16.26
CA GLY A 182 0.71 17.13 16.24
C GLY A 182 -0.40 17.42 17.24
N ARG A 183 -0.52 18.70 17.60
CA ARG A 183 -1.59 19.16 18.48
C ARG A 183 -2.95 18.86 17.88
N ARG A 184 -3.87 18.39 18.70
CA ARG A 184 -5.28 18.20 18.35
C ARG A 184 -6.00 19.55 18.52
N LEU A 185 -6.48 20.12 17.42
CA LEU A 185 -7.15 21.40 17.41
C LEU A 185 -8.62 21.24 17.04
N TYR A 186 -9.53 21.98 17.72
CA TYR A 186 -10.90 22.06 17.25
C TYR A 186 -11.24 23.44 16.72
N TYR A 187 -12.13 23.47 15.73
CA TYR A 187 -12.55 24.66 15.02
C TYR A 187 -14.08 24.80 15.07
N LEU A 188 -14.54 25.96 15.54
CA LEU A 188 -15.95 26.34 15.51
C LEU A 188 -16.30 26.95 14.14
N PRO A 189 -17.59 26.98 13.73
CA PRO A 189 -18.01 27.56 12.45
C PRO A 189 -17.59 29.03 12.24
N ASN A 190 -17.43 29.80 13.34
CA ASN A 190 -16.97 31.20 13.32
C ASN A 190 -15.46 31.38 13.25
N CYS A 191 -14.68 30.31 13.29
CA CYS A 191 -13.23 30.40 13.16
C CYS A 191 -12.82 30.69 11.70
N ALA A 192 -11.82 31.54 11.49
CA ALA A 192 -11.38 31.96 10.16
C ALA A 192 -10.99 30.79 9.22
N GLN A 193 -10.37 29.75 9.78
CA GLN A 193 -9.96 28.58 9.00
C GLN A 193 -11.03 27.51 8.84
N TYR A 194 -12.15 27.57 9.54
CA TYR A 194 -13.16 26.50 9.57
C TYR A 194 -13.53 25.94 8.19
N LYS A 195 -13.75 26.84 7.23
CA LYS A 195 -14.14 26.46 5.86
C LYS A 195 -13.07 25.70 5.08
N PHE A 196 -11.80 25.77 5.51
CA PHE A 196 -10.68 25.11 4.88
C PHE A 196 -10.27 23.81 5.59
N VAL A 197 -10.75 23.61 6.83
CA VAL A 197 -10.47 22.40 7.59
C VAL A 197 -11.32 21.27 7.05
N GLN A 198 -10.68 20.17 6.67
CA GLN A 198 -11.29 18.91 6.28
C GLN A 198 -11.07 17.91 7.40
N ILE A 199 -12.04 17.04 7.62
CA ILE A 199 -11.94 15.94 8.59
C ILE A 199 -11.49 14.69 7.85
N GLU A 200 -10.32 14.17 8.21
CA GLU A 200 -9.72 12.94 7.72
C GLU A 200 -9.89 11.86 8.80
N LYS A 201 -11.04 11.18 8.79
CA LYS A 201 -11.40 10.18 9.81
C LYS A 201 -10.43 8.99 9.85
N ASP A 202 -9.73 8.73 8.76
CA ASP A 202 -8.67 7.71 8.66
C ASP A 202 -7.39 8.08 9.43
N LEU A 203 -7.24 9.34 9.84
CA LEU A 203 -6.17 9.83 10.72
C LEU A 203 -6.64 10.03 12.17
N GLY A 204 -7.88 9.64 12.51
CA GLY A 204 -8.45 9.86 13.83
C GLY A 204 -9.00 11.27 14.05
N GLU A 205 -9.14 12.07 12.98
CA GLU A 205 -9.87 13.34 13.04
C GLU A 205 -11.37 13.08 13.13
N GLN A 206 -12.10 13.96 13.83
CA GLN A 206 -13.51 13.71 14.12
C GLN A 206 -14.33 14.98 14.27
N TRP A 207 -15.65 14.81 14.21
CA TRP A 207 -16.62 15.84 14.46
C TRP A 207 -17.04 15.83 15.93
N PHE A 208 -17.37 17.00 16.49
CA PHE A 208 -17.90 17.13 17.83
C PHE A 208 -19.20 17.94 17.84
N CYS A 209 -20.10 17.60 18.77
CA CYS A 209 -21.37 18.30 18.95
C CYS A 209 -21.23 19.48 19.94
N SER A 210 -20.19 19.50 20.77
CA SER A 210 -19.93 20.57 21.73
C SER A 210 -18.42 20.78 21.97
N GLU A 211 -18.05 21.98 22.42
CA GLU A 211 -16.66 22.29 22.81
C GLU A 211 -16.23 21.43 24.03
N LYS A 212 -17.15 21.09 24.92
CA LYS A 212 -16.88 20.20 26.05
C LYS A 212 -16.46 18.80 25.57
N GLU A 213 -17.16 18.26 24.59
CA GLU A 213 -16.83 16.96 23.97
C GLU A 213 -15.45 17.01 23.31
N ALA A 214 -15.16 18.05 22.51
CA ALA A 214 -13.86 18.25 21.88
C ALA A 214 -12.72 18.32 22.92
N SER A 215 -12.91 19.11 23.97
CA SER A 215 -11.93 19.24 25.05
C SER A 215 -11.72 17.93 25.81
N SER A 216 -12.78 17.19 26.08
CA SER A 216 -12.70 15.88 26.75
C SER A 216 -11.96 14.83 25.90
N ALA A 217 -12.01 14.97 24.57
CA ALA A 217 -11.22 14.14 23.62
C ALA A 217 -9.78 14.63 23.45
N GLY A 218 -9.33 15.62 24.23
CA GLY A 218 -7.96 16.14 24.21
C GLY A 218 -7.68 17.15 23.10
N TYR A 219 -8.73 17.73 22.51
CA TYR A 219 -8.57 18.81 21.53
C TYR A 219 -8.58 20.18 22.23
N ILE A 220 -7.76 21.10 21.76
CA ILE A 220 -7.72 22.49 22.24
C ILE A 220 -8.29 23.43 21.16
N LYS A 221 -8.88 24.54 21.60
CA LYS A 221 -9.45 25.55 20.69
C LYS A 221 -8.35 26.12 19.80
N ALA A 222 -8.57 26.19 18.50
CA ALA A 222 -7.63 26.79 17.57
C ALA A 222 -7.51 28.30 17.87
N ALA A 223 -6.28 28.82 17.88
CA ALA A 223 -5.98 30.23 18.20
C ALA A 223 -6.68 31.26 17.28
N THR A 224 -7.12 30.80 16.11
CA THR A 224 -7.85 31.60 15.11
C THR A 224 -9.35 31.68 15.34
N CYS A 225 -9.85 31.01 16.37
CA CYS A 225 -11.22 31.11 16.83
C CYS A 225 -11.33 32.24 17.87
N LYS A 226 -12.06 33.26 17.53
CA LYS A 226 -12.39 34.37 18.45
C LYS A 226 -13.46 33.94 19.44
#